data_01244cc331ab7b015bb19513d7a61022
#
_entry.id   01244cc331ab7b015bb19513d7a61022
#
_cell.length_a   1.000
_cell.length_b   1.000
_cell.length_c   1.000
_cell.angle_alpha   90.00
_cell.angle_beta   90.00
_cell.angle_gamma   90.00
#
_symmetry.space_group_name_H-M   'P 1'
#
loop_
_entity.id
_entity.type
_entity.pdbx_description
1 polymer ?
#
loop_
_entity_poly.entity_id
_entity_poly.type
_entity_poly.pdbx_seq_one_letter_code
_entity_poly.pdbx_strand_id
1 'polypeptide(L)'
;MNGIISFLDGFLISILLILWSYTLLNFNKLPKIIPIHFGFDGMPDNFGSKYFIFLLPILALLLYFFLGYNVKEINNYPVEITKENKDAQLVIGILAVKTIIAYVLFIFFTFQKHIVSISLKKTEKSIPMLKHILGLFFI
;
A
#
# COMPACT_ATOMS: atom_id res chain seq x y z
N MET A 1 -13.55 21.99 -1.31
CA MET A 1 -12.27 21.58 -0.70
C MET A 1 -12.42 20.33 0.15
N ASN A 2 -13.25 20.34 1.20
CA ASN A 2 -13.45 19.19 2.09
C ASN A 2 -13.96 17.91 1.38
N GLY A 3 -14.79 18.04 0.33
CA GLY A 3 -15.36 16.87 -0.37
C GLY A 3 -14.33 15.98 -1.06
N ILE A 4 -13.30 16.53 -1.72
CA ILE A 4 -12.25 15.75 -2.38
C ILE A 4 -11.38 15.02 -1.35
N ILE A 5 -11.02 15.69 -0.26
CA ILE A 5 -10.22 15.09 0.81
C ILE A 5 -10.98 13.94 1.46
N SER A 6 -12.26 14.14 1.79
CA SER A 6 -13.13 13.10 2.35
C SER A 6 -13.34 11.92 1.38
N PHE A 7 -13.45 12.19 0.08
CA PHE A 7 -13.53 11.14 -0.94
C PHE A 7 -12.25 10.29 -0.96
N LEU A 8 -11.07 10.92 -0.91
CA LEU A 8 -9.79 10.18 -0.86
C LEU A 8 -9.65 9.38 0.44
N ASP A 9 -10.10 9.91 1.59
CA ASP A 9 -10.10 9.15 2.83
C ASP A 9 -10.99 7.91 2.73
N GLY A 10 -12.19 8.05 2.20
CA GLY A 10 -13.08 6.92 1.94
C GLY A 10 -12.47 5.89 0.99
N PHE A 11 -11.75 6.35 -0.04
CA PHE A 11 -11.05 5.49 -0.98
C PHE A 11 -9.91 4.71 -0.30
N LEU A 12 -9.06 5.38 0.49
CA LEU A 12 -7.97 4.74 1.24
C LEU A 12 -8.51 3.70 2.24
N ILE A 13 -9.57 4.05 2.98
CA ILE A 13 -10.24 3.14 3.90
C ILE A 13 -10.78 1.92 3.15
N SER A 14 -11.35 2.11 1.97
CA SER A 14 -11.86 1.01 1.15
C SER A 14 -10.75 0.04 0.74
N ILE A 15 -9.58 0.54 0.34
CA ILE A 15 -8.41 -0.30 0.03
C ILE A 15 -7.95 -1.09 1.27
N LEU A 16 -7.89 -0.43 2.44
CA LEU A 16 -7.55 -1.10 3.70
C LEU A 16 -8.52 -2.22 4.04
N LEU A 17 -9.83 -1.97 3.92
CA LEU A 17 -10.86 -2.97 4.17
C LEU A 17 -10.74 -4.16 3.21
N ILE A 18 -10.46 -3.91 1.93
CA ILE A 18 -10.24 -4.96 0.93
C ILE A 18 -9.00 -5.79 1.30
N LEU A 19 -7.89 -5.15 1.66
CA LEU A 19 -6.64 -5.82 2.05
C LEU A 19 -6.85 -6.71 3.28
N TRP A 20 -7.49 -6.19 4.32
CA TRP A 20 -7.79 -6.95 5.54
C TRP A 20 -8.77 -8.09 5.28
N SER A 21 -9.87 -7.83 4.56
CA SER A 21 -10.85 -8.86 4.21
C SER A 21 -10.22 -9.99 3.42
N TYR A 22 -9.41 -9.65 2.40
CA TYR A 22 -8.69 -10.64 1.60
C TYR A 22 -7.75 -11.50 2.45
N THR A 23 -7.02 -10.89 3.38
CA THR A 23 -6.11 -11.58 4.29
C THR A 23 -6.86 -12.56 5.19
N LEU A 24 -7.92 -12.07 5.87
CA LEU A 24 -8.72 -12.88 6.81
C LEU A 24 -9.41 -14.05 6.11
N LEU A 25 -10.02 -13.84 4.94
CA LEU A 25 -10.71 -14.87 4.17
C LEU A 25 -9.78 -15.99 3.69
N ASN A 26 -8.49 -15.70 3.51
CA ASN A 26 -7.52 -16.68 3.04
C ASN A 26 -6.67 -17.29 4.18
N PHE A 27 -6.60 -16.67 5.35
CA PHE A 27 -5.72 -17.08 6.45
C PHE A 27 -5.88 -18.54 6.86
N ASN A 28 -7.11 -19.03 6.97
CA ASN A 28 -7.37 -20.43 7.37
C ASN A 28 -7.01 -21.45 6.28
N LYS A 29 -6.89 -21.00 5.02
CA LYS A 29 -6.52 -21.86 3.88
C LYS A 29 -5.00 -21.97 3.71
N LEU A 30 -4.23 -21.06 4.33
CA LEU A 30 -2.78 -21.02 4.21
C LEU A 30 -2.12 -22.20 4.96
N PRO A 31 -1.04 -22.80 4.40
CA PRO A 31 -0.22 -23.74 5.12
C PRO A 31 0.47 -23.06 6.31
N LYS A 32 1.04 -23.85 7.24
CA LYS A 32 1.72 -23.31 8.44
C LYS A 32 2.93 -22.45 8.08
N ILE A 33 3.57 -22.70 6.94
CA ILE A 33 4.74 -22.00 6.44
C ILE A 33 4.38 -21.38 5.09
N ILE A 34 4.68 -20.09 4.91
CA ILE A 34 4.44 -19.30 3.70
C ILE A 34 5.71 -18.56 3.28
N PRO A 35 5.82 -18.10 2.02
CA PRO A 35 6.86 -17.17 1.61
C PRO A 35 6.79 -15.86 2.41
N ILE A 36 7.95 -15.40 2.91
CA ILE A 36 8.08 -14.14 3.65
C ILE A 36 9.08 -13.16 3.00
N HIS A 37 9.86 -13.65 2.05
CA HIS A 37 10.77 -12.83 1.25
C HIS A 37 10.82 -13.35 -0.19
N PHE A 38 11.10 -12.46 -1.14
CA PHE A 38 11.17 -12.74 -2.58
C PHE A 38 12.43 -12.11 -3.15
N GLY A 39 13.14 -12.84 -3.98
CA GLY A 39 14.27 -12.36 -4.75
C GLY A 39 13.85 -11.34 -5.84
N PHE A 40 14.83 -10.75 -6.49
CA PHE A 40 14.60 -9.80 -7.60
C PHE A 40 13.91 -10.44 -8.81
N ASP A 41 13.98 -11.77 -8.94
CA ASP A 41 13.28 -12.55 -9.94
C ASP A 41 11.79 -12.78 -9.59
N GLY A 42 11.37 -12.34 -8.40
CA GLY A 42 10.01 -12.53 -7.87
C GLY A 42 9.73 -13.93 -7.34
N MET A 43 10.77 -14.80 -7.24
CA MET A 43 10.65 -16.12 -6.64
C MET A 43 10.87 -16.04 -5.12
N PRO A 44 10.15 -16.86 -4.33
CA PRO A 44 10.35 -16.89 -2.90
C PRO A 44 11.73 -17.50 -2.57
N ASP A 45 12.51 -16.82 -1.76
CA ASP A 45 13.83 -17.25 -1.29
C ASP A 45 13.91 -17.41 0.24
N ASN A 46 12.87 -16.97 0.97
CA ASN A 46 12.77 -17.23 2.40
C ASN A 46 11.32 -17.54 2.81
N PHE A 47 11.17 -18.39 3.82
CA PHE A 47 9.88 -18.90 4.28
C PHE A 47 9.76 -18.77 5.80
N GLY A 48 8.55 -18.52 6.28
CA GLY A 48 8.27 -18.36 7.70
C GLY A 48 6.83 -18.67 8.07
N SER A 49 6.48 -18.42 9.32
CA SER A 49 5.13 -18.70 9.85
C SER A 49 4.07 -17.97 9.06
N LYS A 50 2.92 -18.62 8.83
CA LYS A 50 1.75 -17.99 8.16
C LYS A 50 1.25 -16.72 8.84
N TYR A 51 1.57 -16.49 10.11
CA TYR A 51 1.20 -15.24 10.80
C TYR A 51 1.88 -14.00 10.22
N PHE A 52 2.99 -14.16 9.50
CA PHE A 52 3.62 -13.05 8.77
C PHE A 52 2.72 -12.47 7.66
N ILE A 53 1.65 -13.17 7.26
CA ILE A 53 0.66 -12.66 6.31
C ILE A 53 0.01 -11.37 6.79
N PHE A 54 -0.04 -11.11 8.09
CA PHE A 54 -0.58 -9.90 8.68
C PHE A 54 0.37 -8.70 8.64
N LEU A 55 1.64 -8.91 8.29
CA LEU A 55 2.64 -7.83 8.26
C LEU A 55 2.22 -6.68 7.34
N LEU A 56 1.87 -6.98 6.09
CA LEU A 56 1.46 -5.94 5.13
C LEU A 56 0.17 -5.22 5.53
N PRO A 57 -0.91 -5.90 5.95
CA PRO A 57 -2.10 -5.23 6.49
C PRO A 57 -1.82 -4.33 7.69
N ILE A 58 -0.95 -4.75 8.62
CA ILE A 58 -0.57 -3.94 9.79
C ILE A 58 0.22 -2.71 9.34
N LEU A 59 1.23 -2.87 8.48
CA LEU A 59 2.00 -1.75 7.93
C LEU A 59 1.11 -0.79 7.14
N ALA A 60 0.14 -1.30 6.39
CA ALA A 60 -0.83 -0.49 5.66
C ALA A 60 -1.69 0.37 6.60
N LEU A 61 -2.14 -0.21 7.72
CA LEU A 61 -2.92 0.49 8.73
C LEU A 61 -2.09 1.59 9.42
N LEU A 62 -0.84 1.28 9.78
CA LEU A 62 0.08 2.25 10.37
C LEU A 62 0.39 3.39 9.40
N LEU A 63 0.67 3.08 8.13
CA LEU A 63 0.91 4.07 7.10
C LEU A 63 -0.28 5.03 6.94
N TYR A 64 -1.50 4.47 6.86
CA TYR A 64 -2.71 5.28 6.77
C TYR A 64 -2.89 6.15 8.02
N PHE A 65 -2.74 5.59 9.22
CA PHE A 65 -2.96 6.32 10.47
C PHE A 65 -1.95 7.45 10.64
N PHE A 66 -0.66 7.17 10.47
CA PHE A 66 0.39 8.16 10.73
C PHE A 66 0.53 9.21 9.63
N LEU A 67 0.39 8.83 8.36
CA LEU A 67 0.61 9.72 7.24
C LEU A 67 -0.69 10.15 6.55
N GLY A 68 -1.68 9.25 6.44
CA GLY A 68 -2.91 9.52 5.71
C GLY A 68 -3.93 10.33 6.50
N TYR A 69 -4.21 9.90 7.73
CA TYR A 69 -5.23 10.52 8.58
C TYR A 69 -4.75 11.81 9.24
N ASN A 70 -3.49 11.83 9.70
CA ASN A 70 -2.93 12.97 10.43
C ASN A 70 -2.35 14.08 9.55
N VAL A 71 -2.38 13.96 8.23
CA VAL A 71 -1.95 15.04 7.32
C VAL A 71 -2.94 16.20 7.39
N LYS A 72 -2.66 17.14 8.29
CA LYS A 72 -3.45 18.40 8.45
C LYS A 72 -2.62 19.62 8.10
N GLU A 73 -1.30 19.50 8.19
CA GLU A 73 -0.35 20.58 7.92
C GLU A 73 0.85 20.03 7.16
N ILE A 74 1.35 20.82 6.24
CA ILE A 74 2.57 20.53 5.49
C ILE A 74 3.48 21.73 5.72
N ASN A 75 4.69 21.48 6.25
CA ASN A 75 5.60 22.54 6.64
C ASN A 75 6.70 22.82 5.59
N ASN A 76 6.89 21.88 4.63
CA ASN A 76 7.87 22.04 3.56
C ASN A 76 7.16 22.10 2.21
N TYR A 77 7.15 23.27 1.61
CA TYR A 77 6.60 23.51 0.28
C TYR A 77 7.75 23.78 -0.70
N PRO A 78 7.65 23.31 -1.95
CA PRO A 78 8.65 23.60 -2.97
C PRO A 78 8.56 25.03 -3.53
N VAL A 79 7.59 25.82 -3.06
CA VAL A 79 7.33 27.20 -3.50
C VAL A 79 7.18 28.11 -2.28
N GLU A 80 7.42 29.41 -2.47
CA GLU A 80 7.17 30.40 -1.44
C GLU A 80 5.67 30.48 -1.12
N ILE A 81 5.34 30.42 0.17
CA ILE A 81 3.96 30.46 0.66
C ILE A 81 3.56 31.91 0.94
N THR A 82 2.59 32.36 0.17
CA THR A 82 1.94 33.68 0.37
C THR A 82 0.55 33.49 0.98
N LYS A 83 -0.06 34.59 1.43
CA LYS A 83 -1.44 34.54 1.94
C LYS A 83 -2.44 34.07 0.89
N GLU A 84 -2.16 34.37 -0.39
CA GLU A 84 -3.04 34.07 -1.53
C GLU A 84 -2.95 32.60 -1.95
N ASN A 85 -1.77 31.95 -1.79
CA ASN A 85 -1.56 30.57 -2.28
C ASN A 85 -1.59 29.50 -1.19
N LYS A 86 -1.58 29.87 0.09
CA LYS A 86 -1.45 28.95 1.22
C LYS A 86 -2.47 27.80 1.18
N ASP A 87 -3.76 28.13 1.02
CA ASP A 87 -4.82 27.12 1.04
C ASP A 87 -4.74 26.17 -0.16
N ALA A 88 -4.41 26.71 -1.33
CA ALA A 88 -4.22 25.90 -2.53
C ALA A 88 -3.02 24.94 -2.39
N GLN A 89 -1.90 25.43 -1.88
CA GLN A 89 -0.70 24.63 -1.68
C GLN A 89 -0.92 23.54 -0.62
N LEU A 90 -1.63 23.83 0.46
CA LEU A 90 -2.00 22.84 1.46
C LEU A 90 -2.82 21.70 0.84
N VAL A 91 -3.83 22.03 0.03
CA VAL A 91 -4.66 21.03 -0.65
C VAL A 91 -3.83 20.18 -1.60
N ILE A 92 -2.99 20.78 -2.44
CA ILE A 92 -2.11 20.08 -3.37
C ILE A 92 -1.21 19.09 -2.60
N GLY A 93 -0.61 19.53 -1.49
CA GLY A 93 0.24 18.69 -0.67
C GLY A 93 -0.51 17.52 -0.04
N ILE A 94 -1.71 17.75 0.50
CA ILE A 94 -2.56 16.67 1.05
C ILE A 94 -2.94 15.67 -0.06
N LEU A 95 -3.33 16.15 -1.24
CA LEU A 95 -3.64 15.29 -2.38
C LEU A 95 -2.43 14.44 -2.79
N ALA A 96 -1.24 15.03 -2.88
CA ALA A 96 -0.01 14.32 -3.22
C ALA A 96 0.29 13.20 -2.21
N VAL A 97 0.25 13.50 -0.91
CA VAL A 97 0.49 12.49 0.15
C VAL A 97 -0.54 11.36 0.07
N LYS A 98 -1.84 11.68 -0.02
CA LYS A 98 -2.89 10.65 -0.10
C LYS A 98 -2.78 9.78 -1.36
N THR A 99 -2.37 10.37 -2.49
CA THR A 99 -2.13 9.62 -3.73
C THR A 99 -0.95 8.67 -3.59
N ILE A 100 0.16 9.10 -2.98
CA ILE A 100 1.31 8.23 -2.71
C ILE A 100 0.89 7.08 -1.79
N ILE A 101 0.13 7.35 -0.73
CA ILE A 101 -0.37 6.31 0.17
C ILE A 101 -1.25 5.31 -0.59
N ALA A 102 -2.19 5.78 -1.41
CA ALA A 102 -3.04 4.91 -2.22
C ALA A 102 -2.21 3.98 -3.11
N TYR A 103 -1.16 4.49 -3.73
CA TYR A 103 -0.24 3.70 -4.55
C TYR A 103 0.50 2.64 -3.72
N VAL A 104 1.02 3.01 -2.55
CA VAL A 104 1.70 2.04 -1.65
C VAL A 104 0.73 0.96 -1.17
N LEU A 105 -0.50 1.32 -0.79
CA LEU A 105 -1.52 0.35 -0.40
C LEU A 105 -1.88 -0.61 -1.53
N PHE A 106 -1.95 -0.11 -2.78
CA PHE A 106 -2.15 -0.96 -3.95
C PHE A 106 -1.00 -1.95 -4.16
N ILE A 107 0.25 -1.50 -3.97
CA ILE A 107 1.43 -2.38 -3.99
C ILE A 107 1.29 -3.46 -2.91
N PHE A 108 0.98 -3.09 -1.66
CA PHE A 108 0.80 -4.04 -0.57
C PHE A 108 -0.28 -5.08 -0.88
N PHE A 109 -1.41 -4.64 -1.42
CA PHE A 109 -2.47 -5.57 -1.83
C PHE A 109 -2.01 -6.55 -2.91
N THR A 110 -1.22 -6.08 -3.87
CA THR A 110 -0.71 -6.93 -4.95
C THR A 110 0.31 -7.95 -4.41
N PHE A 111 1.22 -7.54 -3.52
CA PHE A 111 2.11 -8.47 -2.82
C PHE A 111 1.34 -9.48 -1.97
N GLN A 112 0.32 -9.03 -1.25
CA GLN A 112 -0.54 -9.90 -0.44
C GLN A 112 -1.19 -10.99 -1.30
N LYS A 113 -1.77 -10.62 -2.45
CA LYS A 113 -2.33 -11.58 -3.41
C LYS A 113 -1.29 -12.58 -3.88
N HIS A 114 -0.08 -12.15 -4.13
CA HIS A 114 0.99 -13.01 -4.59
C HIS A 114 1.40 -14.02 -3.52
N ILE A 115 1.67 -13.56 -2.29
CA ILE A 115 1.99 -14.45 -1.17
C ILE A 115 0.93 -15.54 -1.02
N VAL A 116 -0.35 -15.14 -1.01
CA VAL A 116 -1.48 -16.08 -0.91
C VAL A 116 -1.51 -17.06 -2.10
N SER A 117 -1.32 -16.55 -3.33
CA SER A 117 -1.38 -17.36 -4.54
C SER A 117 -0.28 -18.44 -4.56
N ILE A 118 0.96 -18.08 -4.24
CA ILE A 118 2.08 -19.05 -4.15
C ILE A 118 1.84 -20.01 -2.99
N SER A 119 1.44 -19.51 -1.82
CA SER A 119 1.19 -20.35 -0.64
C SER A 119 0.12 -21.43 -0.90
N LEU A 120 -0.87 -21.11 -1.73
CA LEU A 120 -1.93 -22.04 -2.12
C LEU A 120 -1.59 -22.83 -3.40
N LYS A 121 -0.36 -22.76 -3.89
CA LYS A 121 0.12 -23.42 -5.15
C LYS A 121 -0.73 -23.11 -6.37
N LYS A 122 -1.36 -21.92 -6.40
CA LYS A 122 -2.17 -21.46 -7.53
C LYS A 122 -1.33 -20.87 -8.66
N THR A 123 -0.09 -20.52 -8.34
CA THR A 123 0.84 -19.91 -9.31
C THR A 123 2.26 -20.32 -8.90
N GLU A 124 3.02 -20.87 -9.86
CA GLU A 124 4.47 -21.09 -9.73
C GLU A 124 5.27 -19.98 -10.45
N LYS A 125 4.54 -19.06 -11.10
CA LYS A 125 5.17 -18.02 -11.93
C LYS A 125 5.69 -16.88 -11.06
N SER A 126 6.92 -16.45 -11.33
CA SER A 126 7.45 -15.18 -10.84
C SER A 126 6.49 -14.04 -11.16
N ILE A 127 6.41 -13.05 -10.29
CA ILE A 127 5.67 -11.84 -10.63
C ILE A 127 6.49 -11.05 -11.66
N PRO A 128 5.93 -10.75 -12.84
CA PRO A 128 6.45 -9.67 -13.66
C PRO A 128 6.33 -8.30 -12.95
N MET A 129 5.82 -8.29 -11.73
CA MET A 129 5.40 -7.12 -10.98
C MET A 129 6.53 -6.18 -10.60
N LEU A 130 7.71 -6.73 -10.27
CA LEU A 130 8.88 -5.88 -9.98
C LEU A 130 9.28 -5.08 -11.24
N LYS A 131 9.12 -5.68 -12.44
CA LYS A 131 9.33 -4.98 -13.71
C LYS A 131 8.30 -3.86 -13.94
N HIS A 132 7.05 -4.03 -13.51
CA HIS A 132 6.03 -2.99 -13.64
C HIS A 132 6.17 -1.90 -12.57
N ILE A 133 6.54 -2.26 -11.35
CA ILE A 133 6.80 -1.28 -10.27
C ILE A 133 8.07 -0.47 -10.59
N LEU A 134 9.16 -1.13 -11.00
CA LEU A 134 10.39 -0.45 -11.38
C LEU A 134 10.25 0.29 -12.71
N GLY A 135 9.47 -0.23 -13.67
CA GLY A 135 9.20 0.43 -14.95
C GLY A 135 8.46 1.76 -14.82
N LEU A 136 7.68 1.97 -13.75
CA LEU A 136 7.03 3.26 -13.45
C LEU A 136 8.00 4.29 -12.86
N PHE A 137 9.18 3.86 -12.36
CA PHE A 137 10.21 4.76 -11.84
C PHE A 137 11.31 5.11 -12.85
N PHE A 138 11.29 4.48 -14.04
CA PHE A 138 12.31 4.66 -15.09
C PHE A 138 11.74 5.20 -16.42
N ILE A 139 10.57 5.84 -16.39
CA ILE A 139 10.03 6.63 -17.52
C ILE A 139 10.25 8.11 -17.27
#